data_0fcdd9c6948f6182308614b7d6472413
#
_entry.id   0fcdd9c6948f6182308614b7d6472413
#
_cell.length_a   1.000
_cell.length_b   1.000
_cell.length_c   1.000
_cell.angle_alpha   90.00
_cell.angle_beta   90.00
_cell.angle_gamma   90.00
#
_symmetry.space_group_name_H-M   'P 1'
#
loop_
_entity.id
_entity.type
_entity.pdbx_description
1 polymer ?
#
loop_
_entity_poly.entity_id
_entity_poly.type
_entity_poly.pdbx_seq_one_letter_code
_entity_poly.pdbx_strand_id
1 'polypeptide(L)'
;MNSQEVIALYETVAVITDKMLVAARSGDWDEVAVLESHCASHVEILKQGEPPTPLTGETRLRKVQIIKKILADDRAIRDIAEPWMARLSQLMHSSGTERKLSQAYGGSQTG
;
A
#
# COMPACT_ATOMS: atom_id res chain seq x y z
N MET A 1 4.14 11.59 20.84
CA MET A 1 3.30 10.41 21.00
C MET A 1 3.92 9.44 21.98
N ASN A 2 3.10 8.80 22.83
CA ASN A 2 3.61 7.75 23.71
C ASN A 2 3.60 6.40 22.99
N SER A 3 4.16 5.38 23.64
CA SER A 3 4.29 4.03 23.05
C SER A 3 2.94 3.44 22.66
N GLN A 4 1.92 3.64 23.49
CA GLN A 4 0.60 3.09 23.21
C GLN A 4 -0.04 3.74 21.99
N GLU A 5 0.14 5.04 21.84
CA GLU A 5 -0.38 5.76 20.67
C GLU A 5 0.32 5.31 19.39
N VAL A 6 1.63 5.09 19.46
CA VAL A 6 2.40 4.58 18.32
C VAL A 6 1.88 3.19 17.90
N ILE A 7 1.67 2.30 18.86
CA ILE A 7 1.15 0.97 18.57
C ILE A 7 -0.25 1.04 17.99
N ALA A 8 -1.11 1.92 18.54
CA ALA A 8 -2.46 2.09 18.01
C ALA A 8 -2.45 2.53 16.55
N LEU A 9 -1.52 3.42 16.18
CA LEU A 9 -1.37 3.84 14.79
C LEU A 9 -0.90 2.70 13.89
N TYR A 10 0.06 1.90 14.34
CA TYR A 10 0.48 0.72 13.57
C TYR A 10 -0.67 -0.27 13.38
N GLU A 11 -1.48 -0.47 14.42
CA GLU A 11 -2.65 -1.34 14.31
C GLU A 11 -3.68 -0.80 13.32
N THR A 12 -3.87 0.52 13.31
CA THR A 12 -4.76 1.16 12.34
C THR A 12 -4.24 0.95 10.91
N VAL A 13 -2.94 1.12 10.69
CA VAL A 13 -2.33 0.86 9.38
C VAL A 13 -2.54 -0.60 8.98
N ALA A 14 -2.39 -1.54 9.91
CA ALA A 14 -2.60 -2.96 9.62
C ALA A 14 -4.05 -3.25 9.21
N VAL A 15 -5.02 -2.59 9.85
CA VAL A 15 -6.42 -2.72 9.47
C VAL A 15 -6.65 -2.18 8.06
N ILE A 16 -6.04 -1.05 7.73
CA ILE A 16 -6.15 -0.45 6.40
C ILE A 16 -5.55 -1.38 5.34
N THR A 17 -4.36 -1.93 5.57
CA THR A 17 -3.73 -2.84 4.60
C THR A 17 -4.53 -4.11 4.42
N ASP A 18 -5.17 -4.60 5.47
CA ASP A 18 -6.06 -5.75 5.37
C ASP A 18 -7.25 -5.44 4.45
N LYS A 19 -7.86 -4.28 4.62
CA LYS A 19 -8.96 -3.84 3.75
C LYS A 19 -8.50 -3.64 2.31
N MET A 20 -7.28 -3.13 2.12
CA MET A 20 -6.69 -2.98 0.79
C MET A 20 -6.56 -4.35 0.12
N LEU A 21 -6.12 -5.35 0.86
CA LEU A 21 -5.97 -6.70 0.32
C LEU A 21 -7.32 -7.27 -0.11
N VAL A 22 -8.36 -7.09 0.71
CA VAL A 22 -9.71 -7.52 0.36
C VAL A 22 -10.20 -6.84 -0.92
N ALA A 23 -9.99 -5.52 -1.01
CA ALA A 23 -10.38 -4.76 -2.21
C ALA A 23 -9.61 -5.23 -3.45
N ALA A 24 -8.32 -5.50 -3.30
CA ALA A 24 -7.49 -5.99 -4.41
C ALA A 24 -7.97 -7.36 -4.89
N ARG A 25 -8.33 -8.25 -3.98
CA ARG A 25 -8.86 -9.57 -4.32
C ARG A 25 -10.17 -9.51 -5.08
N SER A 26 -10.97 -8.50 -4.80
CA SER A 26 -12.24 -8.30 -5.50
C SER A 26 -12.09 -7.45 -6.77
N GLY A 27 -10.89 -6.98 -7.05
CA GLY A 27 -10.63 -6.16 -8.24
C GLY A 27 -11.07 -4.71 -8.10
N ASP A 28 -11.35 -4.25 -6.89
CA ASP A 28 -11.78 -2.88 -6.62
C ASP A 28 -10.56 -1.98 -6.41
N TRP A 29 -9.89 -1.67 -7.50
CA TRP A 29 -8.66 -0.88 -7.46
C TRP A 29 -8.89 0.58 -7.07
N ASP A 30 -10.07 1.12 -7.30
CA ASP A 30 -10.42 2.46 -6.83
C ASP A 30 -10.42 2.52 -5.31
N GLU A 31 -10.97 1.49 -4.66
CA GLU A 31 -10.96 1.41 -3.20
C GLU A 31 -9.54 1.22 -2.67
N VAL A 32 -8.71 0.42 -3.36
CA VAL A 32 -7.30 0.27 -3.00
C VAL A 32 -6.61 1.63 -2.99
N ALA A 33 -6.85 2.45 -3.99
CA ALA A 33 -6.25 3.79 -4.09
C ALA A 33 -6.68 4.71 -2.94
N VAL A 34 -7.96 4.68 -2.58
CA VAL A 34 -8.49 5.46 -1.46
C VAL A 34 -7.84 5.02 -0.15
N LEU A 35 -7.78 3.72 0.08
CA LEU A 35 -7.19 3.15 1.29
C LEU A 35 -5.69 3.43 1.35
N GLU A 36 -4.99 3.40 0.22
CA GLU A 36 -3.58 3.76 0.16
C GLU A 36 -3.34 5.19 0.63
N SER A 37 -4.20 6.12 0.22
CA SER A 37 -4.11 7.52 0.67
C SER A 37 -4.27 7.63 2.18
N HIS A 38 -5.22 6.88 2.76
CA HIS A 38 -5.40 6.85 4.20
C HIS A 38 -4.18 6.26 4.90
N CYS A 39 -3.64 5.18 4.34
CA CYS A 39 -2.45 4.54 4.87
C CYS A 39 -1.26 5.51 4.88
N ALA A 40 -1.04 6.21 3.78
CA ALA A 40 0.05 7.19 3.67
C ALA A 40 -0.06 8.29 4.71
N SER A 41 -1.28 8.77 4.96
CA SER A 41 -1.53 9.79 5.99
C SER A 41 -1.14 9.30 7.38
N HIS A 42 -1.50 8.07 7.71
CA HIS A 42 -1.15 7.50 9.02
C HIS A 42 0.35 7.26 9.16
N VAL A 43 0.99 6.79 8.09
CA VAL A 43 2.45 6.59 8.08
C VAL A 43 3.17 7.92 8.28
N GLU A 44 2.68 8.99 7.67
CA GLU A 44 3.27 10.32 7.85
C GLU A 44 3.17 10.77 9.30
N ILE A 45 2.04 10.53 9.96
CA ILE A 45 1.87 10.82 11.38
C ILE A 45 2.87 10.02 12.21
N LEU A 46 3.07 8.76 11.88
CA LEU A 46 4.05 7.91 12.56
C LEU A 46 5.47 8.44 12.43
N LYS A 47 5.85 8.87 11.24
CA LYS A 47 7.19 9.43 11.00
C LYS A 47 7.46 10.65 11.84
N GLN A 48 6.45 11.50 12.00
CA GLN A 48 6.59 12.75 12.76
C GLN A 48 6.47 12.53 14.26
N GLY A 49 5.74 11.52 14.68
CA GLY A 49 5.36 11.34 16.07
C GLY A 49 6.05 10.21 16.82
N GLU A 50 6.97 9.48 16.20
CA GLU A 50 7.66 8.42 16.93
C GLU A 50 8.48 8.99 18.08
N PRO A 51 8.39 8.36 19.28
CA PRO A 51 9.16 8.84 20.42
C PRO A 51 10.67 8.65 20.16
N PRO A 52 11.52 9.56 20.69
CA PRO A 52 12.96 9.42 20.54
C PRO A 52 13.52 8.20 21.27
N THR A 53 12.78 7.68 22.24
CA THR A 53 13.20 6.50 22.98
C THR A 53 12.71 5.25 22.25
N PRO A 54 13.59 4.30 21.94
CA PRO A 54 13.17 3.06 21.29
C PRO A 54 12.17 2.30 22.12
N LEU A 55 11.23 1.65 21.46
CA LEU A 55 10.29 0.75 22.11
C LEU A 55 11.04 -0.50 22.59
N THR A 56 10.64 -1.00 23.76
CA THR A 56 11.28 -2.17 24.36
C THR A 56 10.24 -3.17 24.83
N GLY A 57 10.69 -4.41 25.11
CA GLY A 57 9.86 -5.45 25.68
C GLY A 57 8.70 -5.86 24.77
N GLU A 58 7.55 -6.07 25.38
CA GLU A 58 6.35 -6.52 24.66
C GLU A 58 5.89 -5.52 23.61
N THR A 59 6.05 -4.25 23.87
CA THR A 59 5.67 -3.20 22.94
C THR A 59 6.47 -3.30 21.64
N ARG A 60 7.76 -3.56 21.77
CA ARG A 60 8.62 -3.76 20.59
C ARG A 60 8.21 -5.01 19.82
N LEU A 61 7.94 -6.11 20.53
CA LEU A 61 7.50 -7.35 19.90
C LEU A 61 6.18 -7.14 19.16
N ARG A 62 5.25 -6.42 19.77
CA ARG A 62 3.97 -6.10 19.15
C ARG A 62 4.16 -5.29 17.87
N LYS A 63 5.01 -4.27 17.92
CA LYS A 63 5.34 -3.45 16.76
C LYS A 63 5.89 -4.31 15.61
N VAL A 64 6.83 -5.21 15.92
CA VAL A 64 7.43 -6.08 14.91
C VAL A 64 6.38 -6.99 14.29
N GLN A 65 5.49 -7.56 15.07
CA GLN A 65 4.42 -8.42 14.57
C GLN A 65 3.48 -7.66 13.63
N ILE A 66 3.12 -6.45 14.01
CA ILE A 66 2.24 -5.61 13.19
C ILE A 66 2.90 -5.24 11.87
N ILE A 67 4.18 -4.86 11.92
CA ILE A 67 4.94 -4.54 10.70
C ILE A 67 5.01 -5.75 9.77
N LYS A 68 5.26 -6.95 10.31
CA LYS A 68 5.28 -8.17 9.51
C LYS A 68 3.95 -8.42 8.82
N LYS A 69 2.84 -8.17 9.52
CA LYS A 69 1.49 -8.30 8.94
C LYS A 69 1.30 -7.29 7.80
N ILE A 70 1.69 -6.03 8.02
CA ILE A 70 1.57 -4.98 7.02
C ILE A 70 2.38 -5.34 5.76
N LEU A 71 3.61 -5.81 5.94
CA LEU A 71 4.46 -6.21 4.82
C LEU A 71 3.90 -7.42 4.08
N ALA A 72 3.31 -8.38 4.80
CA ALA A 72 2.68 -9.54 4.19
C ALA A 72 1.47 -9.12 3.34
N ASP A 73 0.65 -8.20 3.83
CA ASP A 73 -0.49 -7.68 3.08
C ASP A 73 -0.03 -6.94 1.83
N ASP A 74 1.00 -6.11 1.95
CA ASP A 74 1.57 -5.38 0.83
C ASP A 74 2.06 -6.33 -0.26
N ARG A 75 2.77 -7.38 0.13
CA ARG A 75 3.26 -8.39 -0.80
C ARG A 75 2.11 -9.12 -1.50
N ALA A 76 1.09 -9.49 -0.74
CA ALA A 76 -0.08 -10.16 -1.30
C ALA A 76 -0.81 -9.26 -2.31
N ILE A 77 -0.92 -7.96 -2.02
CA ILE A 77 -1.52 -7.01 -2.94
C ILE A 77 -0.70 -6.91 -4.23
N ARG A 78 0.62 -6.85 -4.13
CA ARG A 78 1.49 -6.82 -5.31
C ARG A 78 1.37 -8.08 -6.14
N ASP A 79 1.27 -9.23 -5.49
CA ASP A 79 1.11 -10.51 -6.18
C ASP A 79 -0.19 -10.55 -7.00
N ILE A 80 -1.20 -9.83 -6.56
CA ILE A 80 -2.45 -9.68 -7.32
C ILE A 80 -2.30 -8.64 -8.44
N ALA A 81 -1.64 -7.53 -8.14
CA ALA A 81 -1.51 -6.41 -9.06
C ALA A 81 -0.62 -6.73 -10.26
N GLU A 82 0.47 -7.44 -10.05
CA GLU A 82 1.43 -7.73 -11.13
C GLU A 82 0.83 -8.51 -12.30
N PRO A 83 0.13 -9.64 -12.08
CA PRO A 83 -0.52 -10.34 -13.19
C PRO A 83 -1.58 -9.50 -13.88
N TRP A 84 -2.28 -8.68 -13.12
CA TRP A 84 -3.30 -7.77 -13.65
C TRP A 84 -2.69 -6.75 -14.59
N MET A 85 -1.58 -6.14 -14.17
CA MET A 85 -0.84 -5.17 -14.96
C MET A 85 -0.27 -5.81 -16.24
N ALA A 86 0.24 -7.03 -16.14
CA ALA A 86 0.75 -7.76 -17.29
C ALA A 86 -0.34 -8.03 -18.31
N ARG A 87 -1.52 -8.46 -17.85
CA ARG A 87 -2.67 -8.71 -18.71
C ARG A 87 -3.11 -7.42 -19.42
N LEU A 88 -3.18 -6.33 -18.68
CA LEU A 88 -3.57 -5.05 -19.21
C LEU A 88 -2.59 -4.59 -20.29
N SER A 89 -1.31 -4.74 -20.05
CA SER A 89 -0.26 -4.41 -21.01
C SER A 89 -0.41 -5.19 -22.31
N GLN A 90 -0.71 -6.50 -22.22
CA GLN A 90 -0.93 -7.31 -23.39
C GLN A 90 -2.13 -6.87 -24.21
N LEU A 91 -3.20 -6.51 -23.54
CA LEU A 91 -4.40 -5.99 -24.22
C LEU A 91 -4.12 -4.70 -24.95
N MET A 92 -3.35 -3.81 -24.34
CA MET A 92 -2.97 -2.54 -24.92
C MET A 92 -2.08 -2.71 -26.15
N HIS A 93 -1.14 -3.65 -26.08
CA HIS A 93 -0.25 -3.95 -27.21
C HIS A 93 -1.02 -4.40 -28.44
N SER A 94 -2.01 -5.26 -28.24
CA SER A 94 -2.74 -5.84 -29.36
C SER A 94 -3.68 -4.85 -30.03
N SER A 95 -4.08 -3.79 -29.34
CA SER A 95 -5.08 -2.84 -29.85
C SER A 95 -4.54 -1.47 -30.20
N GLY A 96 -3.26 -1.24 -29.98
CA GLY A 96 -2.68 0.09 -30.19
C GLY A 96 -3.05 1.07 -29.10
N THR A 97 -3.84 0.65 -28.15
CA THR A 97 -4.31 1.49 -27.05
C THR A 97 -3.15 1.97 -26.17
N GLU A 98 -2.09 1.20 -26.12
CA GLU A 98 -0.90 1.54 -25.36
C GLU A 98 -0.33 2.90 -25.80
N ARG A 99 -0.26 3.13 -27.10
CA ARG A 99 0.25 4.39 -27.62
C ARG A 99 -0.62 5.57 -27.16
N LYS A 100 -1.92 5.40 -27.20
CA LYS A 100 -2.86 6.44 -26.76
C LYS A 100 -2.73 6.73 -25.26
N LEU A 101 -2.59 5.70 -24.47
CA LEU A 101 -2.41 5.86 -23.05
C LEU A 101 -1.07 6.51 -22.69
N SER A 102 -0.03 6.14 -23.42
CA SER A 102 1.27 6.74 -23.26
C SER A 102 1.23 8.24 -23.47
N GLN A 103 0.55 8.68 -24.52
CA GLN A 103 0.38 10.09 -24.80
C GLN A 103 -0.45 10.79 -23.73
N ALA A 104 -1.51 10.13 -23.24
CA ALA A 104 -2.37 10.70 -22.22
C ALA A 104 -1.68 10.88 -20.88
N TYR A 105 -0.81 9.93 -20.53
CA TYR A 105 -0.21 9.91 -19.19
C TYR A 105 1.15 10.56 -19.10
N GLY A 106 1.72 10.94 -20.14
CA GLY A 106 2.99 11.51 -19.91
C GLY A 106 3.79 11.98 -21.09
N GLY A 107 3.36 11.80 -22.23
CA GLY A 107 4.04 12.31 -23.37
C GLY A 107 5.55 12.10 -23.43
N SER A 108 6.18 11.95 -22.33
CA SER A 108 7.61 11.76 -22.24
C SER A 108 8.05 10.40 -22.76
N GLN A 109 7.11 9.58 -23.05
CA GLN A 109 7.33 8.23 -23.55
C GLN A 109 7.49 8.18 -25.04
N THR A 110 7.74 9.29 -25.58
CA THR A 110 7.87 9.40 -27.01
C THR A 110 9.05 8.67 -27.56
N GLY A 111 9.78 8.16 -26.75
CA GLY A 111 10.88 7.42 -27.32
C GLY A 111 10.45 6.82 -28.62
#